data_289daece18b0cd2b134f94f4a4302a41
#
_entry.id   289daece18b0cd2b134f94f4a4302a41
#
_cell.length_a   1.000
_cell.length_b   1.000
_cell.length_c   1.000
_cell.angle_alpha   90.00
_cell.angle_beta   90.00
_cell.angle_gamma   90.00
#
_symmetry.space_group_name_H-M   'P 1'
#
loop_
_entity.id
_entity.type
_entity.pdbx_description
1 polymer ?
#
loop_
_entity_poly.entity_id
_entity_poly.type
_entity_poly.pdbx_seq_one_letter_code
_entity_poly.pdbx_strand_id
1 'polypeptide(L)'
;GHDWTAEGECFFVNTVNGHLWHLIPGAHFAQANGVDPNPLTYELIDQHADHFHFDVGAGWQASRDGAANSLGGGHAHSGCLIYQSDAWPEAYRGRLFTLNFHGRRINQEALARSGSGYVAHHEPDFAISGDSWFRGIELAARPDGSVVVLDWSDTGECHEHDGVHRNSGRLYRIAHHTQPRESAPIDLAAASDEQLAQLQRHPSRWHAQQ
;
A
#
# COMPACT_ATOMS: atom_id res chain seq x y z
N GLY A 1 0.47 -6.91 -0.53
CA GLY A 1 0.89 -6.31 0.73
C GLY A 1 -0.24 -6.22 1.73
N HIS A 2 0.08 -6.03 2.99
CA HIS A 2 -0.88 -5.81 4.06
C HIS A 2 -0.26 -4.90 5.12
N ASP A 3 -1.13 -4.18 5.86
CA ASP A 3 -0.71 -3.34 6.98
C ASP A 3 -1.88 -3.14 7.97
N TRP A 4 -1.59 -2.60 9.15
CA TRP A 4 -2.55 -2.40 10.23
C TRP A 4 -2.77 -0.92 10.52
N THR A 5 -4.01 -0.57 10.85
CA THR A 5 -4.32 0.76 11.39
C THR A 5 -3.82 0.91 12.84
N ALA A 6 -3.91 2.11 13.37
CA ALA A 6 -3.58 2.39 14.78
C ALA A 6 -4.48 1.63 15.75
N GLU A 7 -5.68 1.27 15.33
CA GLU A 7 -6.68 0.50 16.09
C GLU A 7 -6.48 -1.02 15.99
N GLY A 8 -5.54 -1.48 15.17
CA GLY A 8 -5.23 -2.89 14.97
C GLY A 8 -6.08 -3.58 13.91
N GLU A 9 -6.73 -2.83 13.04
CA GLU A 9 -7.47 -3.36 11.90
C GLU A 9 -6.52 -3.62 10.73
N CYS A 10 -6.53 -4.84 10.20
CA CYS A 10 -5.64 -5.26 9.11
C CYS A 10 -6.30 -5.05 7.75
N PHE A 11 -5.55 -4.46 6.84
CA PHE A 11 -5.95 -4.31 5.44
C PHE A 11 -4.93 -4.97 4.53
N PHE A 12 -5.39 -5.50 3.42
CA PHE A 12 -4.50 -6.06 2.40
C PHE A 12 -4.97 -5.69 1.00
N VAL A 13 -4.03 -5.71 0.07
CA VAL A 13 -4.28 -5.47 -1.34
C VAL A 13 -4.02 -6.72 -2.15
N ASN A 14 -4.86 -6.92 -3.16
CA ASN A 14 -4.67 -7.94 -4.18
C ASN A 14 -4.01 -7.32 -5.41
N THR A 15 -3.15 -8.07 -6.06
CA THR A 15 -2.36 -7.55 -7.19
C THR A 15 -3.22 -7.26 -8.43
N VAL A 16 -4.23 -8.06 -8.74
CA VAL A 16 -4.98 -7.94 -9.99
C VAL A 16 -6.48 -7.71 -9.78
N ASN A 17 -7.13 -8.51 -8.95
CA ASN A 17 -8.58 -8.56 -8.86
C ASN A 17 -9.07 -7.90 -7.57
N GLY A 18 -9.94 -6.93 -7.72
CA GLY A 18 -10.44 -6.14 -6.61
C GLY A 18 -9.40 -5.17 -6.09
N HIS A 19 -9.79 -4.36 -5.15
CA HIS A 19 -8.90 -3.43 -4.51
C HIS A 19 -9.29 -3.28 -3.05
N LEU A 20 -8.31 -3.51 -2.20
CA LEU A 20 -8.38 -3.33 -0.77
C LEU A 20 -9.45 -4.18 -0.06
N TRP A 21 -8.97 -4.91 0.92
CA TRP A 21 -9.76 -5.83 1.71
C TRP A 21 -9.48 -5.60 3.18
N HIS A 22 -10.53 -5.54 3.99
CA HIS A 22 -10.42 -5.59 5.44
C HIS A 22 -10.32 -7.05 5.86
N LEU A 23 -9.21 -7.44 6.46
CA LEU A 23 -8.99 -8.80 6.94
C LEU A 23 -9.78 -9.04 8.22
N ILE A 24 -10.89 -9.75 8.10
CA ILE A 24 -11.73 -10.14 9.24
C ILE A 24 -11.51 -11.63 9.52
N PRO A 25 -11.03 -12.02 10.71
CA PRO A 25 -10.82 -13.42 11.04
C PRO A 25 -12.08 -14.27 10.85
N GLY A 26 -11.97 -15.35 10.10
CA GLY A 26 -13.09 -16.24 9.78
C GLY A 26 -13.97 -15.78 8.62
N ALA A 27 -13.71 -14.62 8.03
CA ALA A 27 -14.44 -14.17 6.86
C ALA A 27 -14.01 -14.93 5.59
N HIS A 28 -14.94 -15.03 4.66
CA HIS A 28 -14.73 -15.52 3.31
C HIS A 28 -14.91 -14.37 2.31
N PHE A 29 -14.00 -14.25 1.37
CA PHE A 29 -13.95 -13.13 0.44
C PHE A 29 -14.36 -13.55 -0.98
N ALA A 30 -15.06 -12.67 -1.68
CA ALA A 30 -15.38 -12.85 -3.07
C ALA A 30 -14.07 -12.93 -3.89
N GLN A 31 -14.03 -13.87 -4.81
CA GLN A 31 -12.89 -14.09 -5.69
C GLN A 31 -13.34 -13.81 -7.13
N ALA A 32 -12.45 -13.22 -7.92
CA ALA A 32 -12.74 -12.94 -9.32
C ALA A 32 -12.96 -14.22 -10.14
N ASN A 33 -12.28 -15.29 -9.77
CA ASN A 33 -12.35 -16.56 -10.46
C ASN A 33 -12.49 -17.69 -9.42
N GLY A 34 -13.63 -18.33 -9.42
CA GLY A 34 -13.86 -19.49 -8.57
C GLY A 34 -15.04 -19.33 -7.60
N VAL A 35 -15.36 -20.41 -6.95
CA VAL A 35 -16.40 -20.48 -5.93
C VAL A 35 -15.69 -20.81 -4.61
N ASP A 36 -16.12 -20.18 -3.53
CA ASP A 36 -15.63 -20.56 -2.21
C ASP A 36 -15.89 -22.07 -1.97
N PRO A 37 -14.86 -22.83 -1.60
CA PRO A 37 -14.99 -24.28 -1.42
C PRO A 37 -15.82 -24.66 -0.19
N ASN A 38 -16.08 -23.72 0.72
CA ASN A 38 -16.85 -24.00 1.92
C ASN A 38 -18.37 -23.89 1.65
N PRO A 39 -19.12 -25.01 1.62
CA PRO A 39 -20.55 -25.00 1.35
C PRO A 39 -21.39 -24.35 2.46
N LEU A 40 -20.81 -24.05 3.60
CA LEU A 40 -21.47 -23.42 4.74
C LEU A 40 -21.24 -21.91 4.81
N THR A 41 -20.55 -21.33 3.83
CA THR A 41 -20.38 -19.88 3.76
C THR A 41 -21.73 -19.23 3.47
N TYR A 42 -22.16 -18.35 4.39
CA TYR A 42 -23.42 -17.64 4.25
C TYR A 42 -23.35 -16.56 3.18
N GLU A 43 -22.28 -15.77 3.21
CA GLU A 43 -22.07 -14.64 2.30
C GLU A 43 -20.57 -14.42 2.10
N LEU A 44 -20.20 -13.93 0.94
CA LEU A 44 -18.83 -13.54 0.62
C LEU A 44 -18.70 -12.03 0.75
N ILE A 45 -17.62 -11.59 1.39
CA ILE A 45 -17.29 -10.17 1.51
C ILE A 45 -16.64 -9.71 0.20
N ASP A 46 -17.20 -8.68 -0.42
CA ASP A 46 -16.62 -8.03 -1.59
C ASP A 46 -15.49 -7.07 -1.17
N GLN A 47 -14.80 -6.50 -2.16
CA GLN A 47 -13.78 -5.48 -1.94
C GLN A 47 -14.33 -4.30 -1.12
N HIS A 48 -13.42 -3.63 -0.41
CA HIS A 48 -13.78 -2.50 0.44
C HIS A 48 -13.54 -1.13 -0.20
N ALA A 49 -12.88 -1.07 -1.36
CA ALA A 49 -12.80 0.16 -2.13
C ALA A 49 -14.12 0.41 -2.89
N ASP A 50 -14.55 1.66 -2.95
CA ASP A 50 -15.72 2.09 -3.73
C ASP A 50 -15.41 2.30 -5.21
N HIS A 51 -14.23 1.92 -5.65
CA HIS A 51 -13.71 2.11 -7.00
C HIS A 51 -12.81 0.94 -7.41
N PHE A 52 -12.47 0.90 -8.70
CA PHE A 52 -11.46 0.02 -9.26
C PHE A 52 -10.32 0.86 -9.83
N HIS A 53 -9.08 0.39 -9.70
CA HIS A 53 -7.93 1.06 -10.28
C HIS A 53 -7.75 0.82 -11.78
N PHE A 54 -8.57 -0.02 -12.38
CA PHE A 54 -8.57 -0.26 -13.82
C PHE A 54 -10.00 -0.52 -14.33
N ASP A 55 -10.19 -0.38 -15.64
CA ASP A 55 -11.44 -0.71 -16.27
C ASP A 55 -11.64 -2.23 -16.34
N VAL A 56 -12.57 -2.74 -15.56
CA VAL A 56 -12.89 -4.18 -15.50
C VAL A 56 -13.52 -4.70 -16.80
N GLY A 57 -14.00 -3.84 -17.68
CA GLY A 57 -14.55 -4.20 -18.98
C GLY A 57 -13.51 -4.34 -20.09
N ALA A 58 -12.25 -3.92 -19.84
CA ALA A 58 -11.16 -3.96 -20.81
C ALA A 58 -10.10 -4.97 -20.43
N GLY A 59 -9.27 -5.36 -21.40
CA GLY A 59 -8.09 -6.19 -21.12
C GLY A 59 -7.03 -5.42 -20.29
N TRP A 60 -6.17 -6.15 -19.61
CA TRP A 60 -5.12 -5.56 -18.76
C TRP A 60 -4.21 -4.56 -19.49
N GLN A 61 -4.03 -4.72 -20.80
CA GLN A 61 -3.26 -3.78 -21.62
C GLN A 61 -3.85 -2.38 -21.64
N ALA A 62 -5.18 -2.27 -21.53
CA ALA A 62 -5.86 -0.98 -21.53
C ALA A 62 -5.61 -0.17 -20.24
N SER A 63 -5.12 -0.81 -19.18
CA SER A 63 -4.81 -0.16 -17.90
C SER A 63 -3.38 0.36 -17.79
N ARG A 64 -2.55 0.16 -18.83
CA ARG A 64 -1.18 0.64 -18.87
C ARG A 64 -1.08 2.14 -19.09
N ASP A 65 0.01 2.70 -18.66
CA ASP A 65 0.50 4.04 -19.02
C ASP A 65 -0.56 5.15 -18.91
N GLY A 66 -1.45 5.01 -17.94
CA GLY A 66 -2.45 6.01 -17.68
C GLY A 66 -3.75 5.84 -18.46
N ALA A 67 -3.96 4.73 -19.15
CA ALA A 67 -5.23 4.44 -19.80
C ALA A 67 -6.42 4.41 -18.83
N ALA A 68 -6.18 4.05 -17.55
CA ALA A 68 -7.17 4.09 -16.46
C ALA A 68 -6.85 5.18 -15.44
N ASN A 69 -6.56 6.39 -15.88
CA ASN A 69 -6.08 7.48 -15.04
C ASN A 69 -7.07 8.00 -14.00
N SER A 70 -8.36 7.94 -14.28
CA SER A 70 -9.38 8.55 -13.42
C SER A 70 -9.44 7.93 -12.02
N LEU A 71 -9.00 6.69 -11.87
CA LEU A 71 -9.01 5.94 -10.61
C LEU A 71 -7.63 5.36 -10.27
N GLY A 72 -6.56 6.11 -10.57
CA GLY A 72 -5.20 5.73 -10.20
C GLY A 72 -4.46 4.86 -11.22
N GLY A 73 -5.08 4.48 -12.33
CA GLY A 73 -4.45 3.76 -13.45
C GLY A 73 -3.87 2.40 -13.09
N GLY A 74 -3.57 1.58 -14.10
CA GLY A 74 -2.94 0.27 -13.91
C GLY A 74 -3.83 -0.80 -13.28
N HIS A 75 -3.41 -2.05 -13.34
CA HIS A 75 -4.18 -3.18 -12.82
C HIS A 75 -3.40 -4.05 -11.82
N ALA A 76 -2.13 -3.76 -11.61
CA ALA A 76 -1.31 -4.51 -10.68
C ALA A 76 -0.86 -3.60 -9.53
N HIS A 77 -1.45 -3.82 -8.35
CA HIS A 77 -1.10 -3.12 -7.12
C HIS A 77 -0.25 -4.03 -6.25
N SER A 78 0.76 -3.44 -5.66
CA SER A 78 1.69 -4.13 -4.77
C SER A 78 2.08 -3.20 -3.62
N GLY A 79 2.70 -3.77 -2.59
CA GLY A 79 2.91 -3.05 -1.36
C GLY A 79 1.60 -2.64 -0.70
N CYS A 80 1.62 -2.36 0.56
CA CYS A 80 0.52 -1.76 1.30
C CYS A 80 1.11 -1.12 2.55
N LEU A 81 0.88 0.17 2.71
CA LEU A 81 1.36 0.93 3.85
C LEU A 81 0.27 1.85 4.36
N ILE A 82 -0.10 1.72 5.62
CA ILE A 82 -0.92 2.69 6.33
C ILE A 82 0.02 3.63 7.09
N TYR A 83 0.14 4.87 6.62
CA TYR A 83 1.10 5.80 7.20
C TYR A 83 0.68 6.29 8.58
N GLN A 84 1.50 6.01 9.60
CA GLN A 84 1.18 6.28 11.01
C GLN A 84 2.27 7.07 11.74
N SER A 85 3.17 7.72 11.00
CA SER A 85 4.16 8.61 11.59
C SER A 85 3.66 10.05 11.64
N ASP A 86 4.29 10.85 12.51
CA ASP A 86 4.08 12.29 12.64
C ASP A 86 5.05 13.12 11.80
N ALA A 87 5.93 12.48 11.04
CA ALA A 87 6.95 13.16 10.25
C ALA A 87 6.42 13.85 8.99
N TRP A 88 5.31 13.36 8.43
CA TRP A 88 4.61 13.99 7.32
C TRP A 88 3.41 14.81 7.83
N PRO A 89 2.88 15.73 7.00
CA PRO A 89 1.66 16.47 7.33
C PRO A 89 0.52 15.55 7.76
N GLU A 90 -0.33 16.05 8.65
CA GLU A 90 -1.46 15.32 9.23
C GLU A 90 -2.41 14.73 8.17
N ALA A 91 -2.54 15.39 7.02
CA ALA A 91 -3.37 14.91 5.92
C ALA A 91 -2.99 13.51 5.40
N TYR A 92 -1.75 13.08 5.63
CA TYR A 92 -1.27 11.75 5.23
C TYR A 92 -1.40 10.69 6.31
N ARG A 93 -1.67 11.08 7.56
CA ARG A 93 -1.78 10.12 8.67
C ARG A 93 -3.04 9.27 8.52
N GLY A 94 -2.89 7.96 8.68
CA GLY A 94 -3.97 7.01 8.47
C GLY A 94 -4.34 6.77 7.01
N ARG A 95 -3.66 7.42 6.06
CA ARG A 95 -3.84 7.11 4.63
C ARG A 95 -3.15 5.80 4.28
N LEU A 96 -3.80 5.03 3.43
CA LEU A 96 -3.25 3.82 2.87
C LEU A 96 -2.62 4.12 1.52
N PHE A 97 -1.39 3.65 1.34
CA PHE A 97 -0.64 3.79 0.10
C PHE A 97 -0.39 2.43 -0.53
N THR A 98 -0.56 2.37 -1.84
CA THR A 98 -0.22 1.20 -2.66
C THR A 98 0.62 1.62 -3.85
N LEU A 99 1.46 0.72 -4.32
CA LEU A 99 2.23 0.93 -5.54
C LEU A 99 1.45 0.37 -6.72
N ASN A 100 1.28 1.19 -7.73
CA ASN A 100 0.68 0.80 -8.99
C ASN A 100 1.81 0.51 -9.99
N PHE A 101 2.07 -0.77 -10.20
CA PHE A 101 3.18 -1.25 -11.01
C PHE A 101 3.10 -0.77 -12.46
N HIS A 102 1.95 -0.92 -13.09
CA HIS A 102 1.75 -0.51 -14.49
C HIS A 102 1.51 0.99 -14.63
N GLY A 103 0.82 1.58 -13.68
CA GLY A 103 0.54 3.01 -13.66
C GLY A 103 1.72 3.87 -13.24
N ARG A 104 2.82 3.28 -12.79
CA ARG A 104 4.05 3.99 -12.38
C ARG A 104 3.79 5.06 -11.32
N ARG A 105 2.96 4.74 -10.32
CA ARG A 105 2.53 5.71 -9.32
C ARG A 105 2.35 5.10 -7.94
N ILE A 106 2.19 5.95 -6.98
CA ILE A 106 1.77 5.60 -5.62
C ILE A 106 0.35 6.10 -5.46
N ASN A 107 -0.60 5.19 -5.37
CA ASN A 107 -1.99 5.51 -5.09
C ASN A 107 -2.17 5.81 -3.60
N GLN A 108 -3.17 6.60 -3.28
CA GLN A 108 -3.53 7.00 -1.93
C GLN A 108 -5.02 6.77 -1.69
N GLU A 109 -5.34 6.16 -0.55
CA GLU A 109 -6.71 5.85 -0.16
C GLU A 109 -7.02 6.40 1.22
N ALA A 110 -8.25 6.91 1.38
CA ALA A 110 -8.82 7.25 2.67
C ALA A 110 -9.67 6.08 3.16
N LEU A 111 -9.32 5.53 4.33
CA LEU A 111 -10.12 4.51 5.00
C LEU A 111 -11.20 5.17 5.85
N ALA A 112 -12.46 5.05 5.45
CA ALA A 112 -13.60 5.57 6.19
C ALA A 112 -14.38 4.45 6.86
N ARG A 113 -14.72 4.62 8.14
CA ARG A 113 -15.63 3.68 8.84
C ARG A 113 -17.00 3.68 8.20
N SER A 114 -17.55 2.50 7.96
CA SER A 114 -18.90 2.28 7.45
C SER A 114 -19.57 1.14 8.22
N GLY A 115 -20.39 1.48 9.19
CA GLY A 115 -20.96 0.50 10.11
C GLY A 115 -19.89 -0.26 10.89
N SER A 116 -19.90 -1.59 10.81
CA SER A 116 -18.87 -2.47 11.40
C SER A 116 -17.63 -2.66 10.52
N GLY A 117 -17.66 -2.16 9.28
CA GLY A 117 -16.59 -2.29 8.31
C GLY A 117 -15.98 -0.95 7.90
N TYR A 118 -15.44 -0.92 6.71
CA TYR A 118 -14.78 0.24 6.11
C TYR A 118 -15.16 0.38 4.64
N VAL A 119 -14.99 1.61 4.13
CA VAL A 119 -14.94 1.89 2.70
C VAL A 119 -13.64 2.65 2.44
N ALA A 120 -12.90 2.25 1.43
CA ALA A 120 -11.73 2.97 0.95
C ALA A 120 -12.12 3.86 -0.22
N HIS A 121 -11.86 5.14 -0.08
CA HIS A 121 -12.11 6.16 -1.11
C HIS A 121 -10.79 6.55 -1.77
N HIS A 122 -10.78 6.57 -3.11
CA HIS A 122 -9.61 7.04 -3.83
C HIS A 122 -9.37 8.53 -3.59
N GLU A 123 -8.16 8.85 -3.20
CA GLU A 123 -7.65 10.22 -3.06
C GLU A 123 -6.73 10.56 -4.24
N PRO A 124 -6.37 11.81 -4.47
CA PRO A 124 -5.35 12.13 -5.46
C PRO A 124 -4.09 11.31 -5.27
N ASP A 125 -3.55 10.77 -6.36
CA ASP A 125 -2.32 9.98 -6.32
C ASP A 125 -1.21 10.72 -5.57
N PHE A 126 -0.58 10.03 -4.63
CA PHE A 126 0.50 10.62 -3.82
C PHE A 126 1.70 11.01 -4.67
N ALA A 127 2.05 10.18 -5.65
CA ALA A 127 3.13 10.45 -6.57
C ALA A 127 2.93 9.74 -7.90
N ILE A 128 3.32 10.40 -8.99
CA ILE A 128 3.37 9.84 -10.34
C ILE A 128 4.79 9.95 -10.83
N SER A 129 5.39 8.83 -11.22
CA SER A 129 6.75 8.82 -11.75
C SER A 129 6.77 9.24 -13.22
N GLY A 130 7.65 10.20 -13.55
CA GLY A 130 7.99 10.52 -14.93
C GLY A 130 8.96 9.53 -15.58
N ASP A 131 9.50 8.59 -14.80
CA ASP A 131 10.43 7.58 -15.28
C ASP A 131 9.67 6.35 -15.78
N SER A 132 9.82 6.06 -17.07
CA SER A 132 9.18 4.90 -17.71
C SER A 132 9.66 3.54 -17.15
N TRP A 133 10.78 3.52 -16.44
CA TRP A 133 11.34 2.33 -15.81
C TRP A 133 10.82 2.08 -14.41
N PHE A 134 10.12 3.02 -13.81
CA PHE A 134 9.60 2.85 -12.46
C PHE A 134 8.56 1.73 -12.40
N ARG A 135 8.84 0.74 -11.55
CA ARG A 135 7.97 -0.40 -11.22
C ARG A 135 8.04 -0.64 -9.71
N GLY A 136 7.33 0.21 -8.97
CA GLY A 136 7.28 0.10 -7.52
C GLY A 136 6.60 -1.20 -7.07
N ILE A 137 7.20 -1.92 -6.12
CA ILE A 137 6.72 -3.23 -5.66
C ILE A 137 6.51 -3.32 -4.15
N GLU A 138 7.18 -2.50 -3.34
CA GLU A 138 6.99 -2.51 -1.89
C GLU A 138 7.21 -1.13 -1.27
N LEU A 139 6.51 -0.88 -0.16
CA LEU A 139 6.59 0.32 0.66
C LEU A 139 6.88 -0.08 2.11
N ALA A 140 7.79 0.62 2.76
CA ALA A 140 8.08 0.39 4.17
C ALA A 140 8.33 1.71 4.91
N ALA A 141 7.65 1.91 6.03
CA ALA A 141 7.93 3.03 6.92
C ALA A 141 9.22 2.79 7.69
N ARG A 142 9.98 3.87 7.88
CA ARG A 142 11.20 3.89 8.70
C ARG A 142 10.95 4.51 10.08
N PRO A 143 11.83 4.26 11.05
CA PRO A 143 11.73 4.87 12.38
C PRO A 143 11.61 6.40 12.36
N ASP A 144 12.28 7.03 11.38
CA ASP A 144 12.27 8.48 11.20
C ASP A 144 10.99 9.00 10.52
N GLY A 145 10.04 8.12 10.21
CA GLY A 145 8.80 8.45 9.53
C GLY A 145 8.94 8.70 8.02
N SER A 146 10.14 8.52 7.44
CA SER A 146 10.26 8.44 5.99
C SER A 146 9.77 7.09 5.48
N VAL A 147 9.48 7.00 4.19
CA VAL A 147 9.05 5.77 3.53
C VAL A 147 10.11 5.36 2.52
N VAL A 148 10.48 4.09 2.54
CA VAL A 148 11.32 3.48 1.51
C VAL A 148 10.42 2.82 0.49
N VAL A 149 10.74 3.03 -0.77
CA VAL A 149 10.07 2.40 -1.92
C VAL A 149 11.07 1.51 -2.63
N LEU A 150 10.74 0.24 -2.73
CA LEU A 150 11.47 -0.71 -3.55
C LEU A 150 10.94 -0.63 -4.99
N ASP A 151 11.82 -0.35 -5.92
CA ASP A 151 11.53 -0.24 -7.34
C ASP A 151 12.28 -1.34 -8.11
N TRP A 152 11.52 -2.17 -8.80
CA TRP A 152 12.08 -3.20 -9.69
C TRP A 152 12.92 -2.58 -10.80
N SER A 153 12.50 -1.41 -11.30
CA SER A 153 13.16 -0.66 -12.39
C SER A 153 13.34 -1.50 -13.65
N ASP A 154 12.26 -1.62 -14.39
CA ASP A 154 12.22 -2.42 -15.61
C ASP A 154 11.38 -1.70 -16.69
N THR A 155 11.60 -2.03 -17.96
CA THR A 155 10.76 -1.56 -19.06
C THR A 155 9.68 -2.56 -19.45
N GLY A 156 9.89 -3.83 -19.11
CA GLY A 156 8.90 -4.88 -19.26
C GLY A 156 7.88 -4.91 -18.13
N GLU A 157 6.93 -5.78 -18.25
CA GLU A 157 5.89 -6.02 -17.26
C GLU A 157 5.77 -7.50 -16.93
N CYS A 158 4.94 -7.86 -15.96
CA CYS A 158 4.89 -9.20 -15.35
C CYS A 158 4.69 -10.36 -16.35
N HIS A 159 4.09 -10.11 -17.51
CA HIS A 159 3.82 -11.12 -18.54
C HIS A 159 4.70 -10.97 -19.78
N GLU A 160 5.66 -10.07 -19.76
CA GLU A 160 6.54 -9.80 -20.90
C GLU A 160 7.88 -10.51 -20.75
N HIS A 161 8.44 -10.89 -21.88
CA HIS A 161 9.77 -11.50 -21.96
C HIS A 161 10.84 -10.47 -22.34
N ASP A 162 10.41 -9.32 -22.87
CA ASP A 162 11.25 -8.20 -23.26
C ASP A 162 11.35 -7.17 -22.12
N GLY A 163 12.40 -6.36 -22.14
CA GLY A 163 12.58 -5.29 -21.16
C GLY A 163 13.04 -5.75 -19.77
N VAL A 164 13.56 -6.96 -19.66
CA VAL A 164 14.01 -7.51 -18.38
C VAL A 164 15.42 -7.03 -18.04
N HIS A 165 15.54 -6.29 -16.93
CA HIS A 165 16.79 -5.67 -16.46
C HIS A 165 17.08 -6.06 -15.01
N ARG A 166 17.86 -7.11 -14.79
CA ARG A 166 18.05 -7.75 -13.48
C ARG A 166 18.97 -7.01 -12.50
N ASN A 167 19.64 -5.96 -12.94
CA ASN A 167 20.62 -5.22 -12.15
C ASN A 167 20.31 -3.71 -12.07
N SER A 168 19.09 -3.31 -12.41
CA SER A 168 18.64 -1.91 -12.42
C SER A 168 17.73 -1.52 -11.26
N GLY A 169 17.44 -2.45 -10.33
CA GLY A 169 16.61 -2.19 -9.16
C GLY A 169 17.09 -1.01 -8.33
N ARG A 170 16.15 -0.25 -7.76
CA ARG A 170 16.42 0.98 -7.00
C ARG A 170 15.66 0.98 -5.68
N LEU A 171 16.22 1.71 -4.73
CA LEU A 171 15.57 2.06 -3.47
C LEU A 171 15.43 3.56 -3.39
N TYR A 172 14.21 4.04 -3.23
CA TYR A 172 13.94 5.45 -2.99
C TYR A 172 13.60 5.67 -1.53
N ARG A 173 14.03 6.78 -0.98
CA ARG A 173 13.55 7.30 0.30
C ARG A 173 12.70 8.52 0.05
N ILE A 174 11.44 8.47 0.48
CA ILE A 174 10.51 9.59 0.44
C ILE A 174 10.45 10.19 1.85
N ALA A 175 10.82 11.46 1.95
CA ALA A 175 10.84 12.18 3.21
C ALA A 175 10.22 13.57 3.02
N HIS A 176 9.52 14.08 4.03
CA HIS A 176 9.08 15.46 4.02
C HIS A 176 10.31 16.39 4.11
N HIS A 177 10.25 17.54 3.45
CA HIS A 177 11.40 18.47 3.34
C HIS A 177 11.94 18.97 4.67
N THR A 178 11.14 18.94 5.74
CA THR A 178 11.56 19.31 7.10
C THR A 178 12.23 18.17 7.86
N GLN A 179 12.21 16.93 7.33
CA GLN A 179 12.84 15.80 8.02
C GLN A 179 14.35 15.87 7.93
N PRO A 180 15.08 15.51 9.01
CA PRO A 180 16.50 15.27 8.93
C PRO A 180 16.84 14.23 7.86
N ARG A 181 17.98 14.36 7.21
CA ARG A 181 18.42 13.38 6.23
C ARG A 181 18.64 12.00 6.83
N GLU A 182 19.04 11.96 8.08
CA GLU A 182 19.25 10.73 8.85
C GLU A 182 18.83 10.98 10.30
N SER A 183 18.14 10.02 10.87
CA SER A 183 17.95 9.90 12.31
C SER A 183 18.85 8.77 12.84
N ALA A 184 19.41 8.93 14.03
CA ALA A 184 20.12 7.84 14.67
C ALA A 184 19.16 6.65 14.85
N PRO A 185 19.56 5.43 14.49
CA PRO A 185 18.74 4.26 14.74
C PRO A 185 18.56 4.07 16.24
N ILE A 186 17.35 3.76 16.66
CA ILE A 186 17.05 3.34 18.03
C ILE A 186 17.34 1.83 18.11
N ASP A 187 18.31 1.46 18.93
CA ASP A 187 18.56 0.05 19.24
C ASP A 187 17.56 -0.41 20.31
N LEU A 188 16.47 -1.01 19.86
CA LEU A 188 15.41 -1.52 20.74
C LEU A 188 15.91 -2.67 21.64
N ALA A 189 16.88 -3.44 21.18
CA ALA A 189 17.42 -4.56 21.97
C ALA A 189 18.30 -4.07 23.14
N ALA A 190 18.87 -2.87 23.03
CA ALA A 190 19.65 -2.24 24.08
C ALA A 190 18.84 -1.27 24.96
N ALA A 191 17.56 -1.05 24.64
CA ALA A 191 16.70 -0.15 25.38
C ALA A 191 16.26 -0.76 26.73
N SER A 192 16.16 0.09 27.77
CA SER A 192 15.58 -0.35 29.05
C SER A 192 14.06 -0.50 28.97
N ASP A 193 13.48 -1.23 29.93
CA ASP A 193 12.03 -1.42 30.02
C ASP A 193 11.29 -0.08 30.10
N GLU A 194 11.83 0.93 30.80
CA GLU A 194 11.26 2.26 30.88
C GLU A 194 11.29 2.97 29.52
N GLN A 195 12.39 2.82 28.78
CA GLN A 195 12.52 3.39 27.43
C GLN A 195 11.54 2.72 26.46
N LEU A 196 11.41 1.40 26.51
CA LEU A 196 10.42 0.66 25.71
C LEU A 196 8.99 1.08 26.04
N ALA A 197 8.66 1.24 27.34
CA ALA A 197 7.36 1.73 27.77
C ALA A 197 7.07 3.16 27.31
N GLN A 198 8.09 4.02 27.24
CA GLN A 198 7.94 5.39 26.70
C GLN A 198 7.69 5.37 25.18
N LEU A 199 8.33 4.48 24.44
CA LEU A 199 8.14 4.35 23.00
C LEU A 199 6.69 3.96 22.65
N GLN A 200 5.96 3.28 23.52
CA GLN A 200 4.53 2.98 23.32
C GLN A 200 3.65 4.25 23.26
N ARG A 201 4.14 5.38 23.81
CA ARG A 201 3.46 6.68 23.76
C ARG A 201 4.03 7.61 22.69
N HIS A 202 4.94 7.12 21.87
CA HIS A 202 5.55 7.93 20.81
C HIS A 202 4.48 8.35 19.79
N PRO A 203 4.49 9.60 19.29
CA PRO A 203 3.52 10.06 18.29
C PRO A 203 3.57 9.24 17.00
N SER A 204 4.74 8.77 16.59
CA SER A 204 4.88 7.80 15.50
C SER A 204 4.56 6.40 16.00
N ARG A 205 3.52 5.80 15.46
CA ARG A 205 3.11 4.43 15.79
C ARG A 205 4.11 3.37 15.36
N TRP A 206 5.06 3.71 14.49
CA TRP A 206 6.12 2.79 14.11
C TRP A 206 6.81 2.18 15.34
N HIS A 207 7.10 3.02 16.35
CA HIS A 207 7.77 2.57 17.57
C HIS A 207 6.90 1.64 18.43
N ALA A 208 5.58 1.80 18.42
CA ALA A 208 4.66 0.97 19.18
C ALA A 208 4.36 -0.38 18.49
N GLN A 209 4.71 -0.52 17.22
CA GLN A 209 4.47 -1.71 16.41
C GLN A 209 5.68 -2.65 16.36
N GLN A 210 6.83 -2.26 16.92
CA GLN A 210 8.03 -3.09 16.99
C GLN A 210 8.08 -3.91 18.28
#